data_05f1175f91c4914ea8d9c00905bf0826
#
_entry.id   05f1175f91c4914ea8d9c00905bf0826
#
_cell.length_a   1.000
_cell.length_b   1.000
_cell.length_c   1.000
_cell.angle_alpha   90.00
_cell.angle_beta   90.00
_cell.angle_gamma   90.00
#
_symmetry.space_group_name_H-M   'P 1'
#
loop_
_entity.id
_entity.type
_entity.pdbx_description
1 polymer ?
#
loop_
_entity_poly.entity_id
_entity_poly.type
_entity_poly.pdbx_seq_one_letter_code
_entity_poly.pdbx_strand_id
1 'polypeptide(L)'
;MKPSELLNKAYKKAMKALGSDDVIKSDLDDEISRHLKEILLRSESAKAVLTVVVTSLIYKIQHPEQDIRNHQTSIENGYSGRTFDSKYITPFLKSVKFPAMAESGWLTRSLEQKVPYDSHYSGAIRPSSLKTGFLETIDFIQKGDKLDEVLSFIFQGLIIQRNSQQIDLAKPLNLPISTIIDLLSKHFESKYSAEGASRLPVVALYAVYQCLINETKRFEGKHLLHIESHTSADSRSGRIGDIDIIDEKGRAFEAVEVKHGIPITVQLVKDAFEKFKSTQVNRYYLLSTANVEASQKIAVDQEIERIKNIHGCHVIVNGLTQSLNYYLRLLSSTSEFIENYVSLIEKDTALKFEHKKQWNTIISEM
;
A
#
# COMPACT_ATOMS: atom_id res chain seq x y z
N MET A 1 26.85 -11.88 -22.37
CA MET A 1 26.55 -11.85 -20.93
C MET A 1 25.06 -12.20 -20.78
N LYS A 2 24.68 -13.03 -19.77
CA LYS A 2 23.25 -13.33 -19.54
C LYS A 2 22.49 -12.09 -19.03
N PRO A 3 21.18 -11.94 -19.34
CA PRO A 3 20.41 -10.77 -18.88
C PRO A 3 20.48 -10.56 -17.37
N SER A 4 20.41 -11.63 -16.58
CA SER A 4 20.49 -11.57 -15.12
C SER A 4 21.86 -11.09 -14.61
N GLU A 5 22.95 -11.43 -15.29
CA GLU A 5 24.30 -10.96 -14.95
C GLU A 5 24.44 -9.45 -15.24
N LEU A 6 23.90 -9.01 -16.39
CA LEU A 6 23.88 -7.60 -16.77
C LEU A 6 23.11 -6.75 -15.77
N LEU A 7 21.90 -7.18 -15.40
CA LEU A 7 21.06 -6.51 -14.39
C LEU A 7 21.77 -6.39 -13.04
N ASN A 8 22.35 -7.49 -12.54
CA ASN A 8 23.07 -7.49 -11.27
C ASN A 8 24.32 -6.59 -11.30
N LYS A 9 25.07 -6.60 -12.43
CA LYS A 9 26.23 -5.72 -12.60
C LYS A 9 25.83 -4.24 -12.61
N ALA A 10 24.78 -3.89 -13.37
CA ALA A 10 24.27 -2.53 -13.44
C ALA A 10 23.74 -2.04 -12.06
N TYR A 11 23.00 -2.89 -11.34
CA TYR A 11 22.53 -2.59 -10.02
C TYR A 11 23.67 -2.30 -9.02
N LYS A 12 24.71 -3.15 -9.01
CA LYS A 12 25.90 -2.93 -8.16
C LYS A 12 26.64 -1.63 -8.54
N LYS A 13 26.74 -1.33 -9.86
CA LYS A 13 27.35 -0.09 -10.37
C LYS A 13 26.55 1.12 -9.89
N ALA A 14 25.21 1.08 -9.99
CA ALA A 14 24.33 2.15 -9.56
C ALA A 14 24.40 2.40 -8.03
N MET A 15 24.42 1.34 -7.23
CA MET A 15 24.62 1.46 -5.77
C MET A 15 25.96 2.14 -5.43
N LYS A 16 27.03 1.77 -6.12
CA LYS A 16 28.36 2.37 -5.90
C LYS A 16 28.42 3.83 -6.33
N ALA A 17 27.72 4.19 -7.41
CA ALA A 17 27.69 5.55 -7.94
C ALA A 17 26.96 6.55 -7.03
N LEU A 18 25.91 6.10 -6.32
CA LEU A 18 25.15 6.96 -5.42
C LEU A 18 25.98 7.48 -4.25
N GLY A 19 26.88 6.67 -3.67
CA GLY A 19 27.64 7.06 -2.48
C GLY A 19 26.70 7.34 -1.29
N SER A 20 27.04 8.39 -0.50
CA SER A 20 26.27 8.82 0.67
C SER A 20 25.26 9.95 0.39
N ASP A 21 25.23 10.50 -0.82
CA ASP A 21 24.58 11.80 -1.07
C ASP A 21 23.16 11.66 -1.62
N ASP A 22 22.69 10.44 -1.91
CA ASP A 22 21.37 10.14 -2.50
C ASP A 22 21.01 11.04 -3.72
N VAL A 23 22.02 11.43 -4.51
CA VAL A 23 21.85 12.24 -5.71
C VAL A 23 22.21 11.41 -6.95
N ILE A 24 21.33 11.39 -7.94
CA ILE A 24 21.58 10.70 -9.21
C ILE A 24 22.74 11.38 -9.93
N LYS A 25 23.81 10.63 -10.20
CA LYS A 25 24.97 11.05 -10.97
C LYS A 25 24.89 10.49 -12.39
N SER A 26 24.84 11.33 -13.40
CA SER A 26 24.65 10.93 -14.80
C SER A 26 25.20 11.99 -15.76
N ASP A 27 25.71 11.54 -16.89
CA ASP A 27 26.16 12.35 -18.02
C ASP A 27 25.11 12.41 -19.15
N LEU A 28 23.84 12.11 -18.83
CA LEU A 28 22.72 12.22 -19.77
C LEU A 28 22.29 13.68 -19.93
N ASP A 29 21.81 14.01 -21.12
CA ASP A 29 21.27 15.32 -21.44
C ASP A 29 20.04 15.63 -20.58
N ASP A 30 19.78 16.92 -20.34
CA ASP A 30 18.66 17.36 -19.50
C ASP A 30 17.29 16.90 -19.98
N GLU A 31 17.12 16.77 -21.31
CA GLU A 31 15.86 16.36 -21.91
C GLU A 31 15.55 14.91 -21.58
N ILE A 32 16.45 13.98 -21.84
CA ILE A 32 16.24 12.57 -21.51
C ILE A 32 16.18 12.36 -20.00
N SER A 33 17.00 13.09 -19.23
CA SER A 33 16.97 13.06 -17.77
C SER A 33 15.60 13.47 -17.22
N ARG A 34 14.92 14.45 -17.81
CA ARG A 34 13.57 14.87 -17.46
C ARG A 34 12.54 13.75 -17.71
N HIS A 35 12.63 13.07 -18.87
CA HIS A 35 11.74 11.95 -19.19
C HIS A 35 11.93 10.77 -18.26
N LEU A 36 13.15 10.42 -17.92
CA LEU A 36 13.47 9.38 -16.96
C LEU A 36 12.98 9.74 -15.53
N LYS A 37 13.11 11.00 -15.12
CA LYS A 37 12.56 11.48 -13.83
C LYS A 37 11.03 11.34 -13.78
N GLU A 38 10.32 11.63 -14.87
CA GLU A 38 8.85 11.45 -14.93
C GLU A 38 8.47 9.98 -14.79
N ILE A 39 9.20 9.06 -15.43
CA ILE A 39 8.98 7.61 -15.28
C ILE A 39 9.27 7.15 -13.85
N LEU A 40 10.35 7.62 -13.24
CA LEU A 40 10.72 7.30 -11.87
C LEU A 40 9.69 7.82 -10.87
N LEU A 41 9.26 9.07 -11.02
CA LEU A 41 8.23 9.69 -10.16
C LEU A 41 6.95 8.85 -10.10
N ARG A 42 6.63 8.16 -11.20
CA ARG A 42 5.42 7.34 -11.31
C ARG A 42 5.68 5.84 -11.25
N SER A 43 6.87 5.44 -10.88
CA SER A 43 7.28 4.02 -10.87
C SER A 43 6.35 3.12 -10.05
N GLU A 44 5.79 3.60 -8.94
CA GLU A 44 4.85 2.84 -8.12
C GLU A 44 3.43 2.77 -8.72
N SER A 45 2.96 3.85 -9.32
CA SER A 45 1.61 3.90 -9.92
C SER A 45 1.56 3.36 -11.34
N ALA A 46 2.67 3.41 -12.07
CA ALA A 46 2.82 2.98 -13.46
C ALA A 46 3.90 1.90 -13.63
N LYS A 47 3.90 0.89 -12.77
CA LYS A 47 4.88 -0.22 -12.75
C LYS A 47 5.10 -0.87 -14.10
N ALA A 48 4.05 -0.98 -14.92
CA ALA A 48 4.12 -1.56 -16.24
C ALA A 48 5.03 -0.73 -17.18
N VAL A 49 4.94 0.60 -17.16
CA VAL A 49 5.78 1.50 -17.97
C VAL A 49 7.25 1.33 -17.59
N LEU A 50 7.57 1.39 -16.28
CA LEU A 50 8.93 1.14 -15.79
C LEU A 50 9.46 -0.21 -16.25
N THR A 51 8.69 -1.27 -16.09
CA THR A 51 9.07 -2.64 -16.45
C THR A 51 9.37 -2.75 -17.94
N VAL A 52 8.52 -2.16 -18.80
CA VAL A 52 8.73 -2.16 -20.26
C VAL A 52 9.99 -1.39 -20.65
N VAL A 53 10.24 -0.21 -20.05
CA VAL A 53 11.47 0.56 -20.31
C VAL A 53 12.73 -0.23 -19.94
N VAL A 54 12.76 -0.82 -18.75
CA VAL A 54 13.92 -1.64 -18.31
C VAL A 54 14.09 -2.86 -19.22
N THR A 55 12.98 -3.50 -19.63
CA THR A 55 13.02 -4.65 -20.55
C THR A 55 13.61 -4.27 -21.90
N SER A 56 13.09 -3.20 -22.50
CA SER A 56 13.55 -2.71 -23.81
C SER A 56 15.03 -2.32 -23.78
N LEU A 57 15.46 -1.67 -22.69
CA LEU A 57 16.86 -1.27 -22.49
C LEU A 57 17.80 -2.49 -22.40
N ILE A 58 17.49 -3.47 -21.56
CA ILE A 58 18.31 -4.69 -21.44
C ILE A 58 18.28 -5.50 -22.72
N TYR A 59 17.14 -5.56 -23.41
CA TYR A 59 17.04 -6.26 -24.70
C TYR A 59 17.90 -5.59 -25.76
N LYS A 60 17.86 -4.25 -25.86
CA LYS A 60 18.69 -3.49 -26.82
C LYS A 60 20.18 -3.65 -26.57
N ILE A 61 20.62 -3.65 -25.32
CA ILE A 61 22.03 -3.92 -24.97
C ILE A 61 22.48 -5.30 -25.47
N GLN A 62 21.61 -6.30 -25.43
CA GLN A 62 21.92 -7.66 -25.85
C GLN A 62 21.75 -7.91 -27.35
N HIS A 63 20.84 -7.18 -27.97
CA HIS A 63 20.47 -7.30 -29.37
C HIS A 63 20.51 -5.91 -30.04
N PRO A 64 21.72 -5.36 -30.31
CA PRO A 64 21.88 -3.99 -30.83
C PRO A 64 21.13 -3.73 -32.15
N GLU A 65 21.02 -4.74 -33.01
CA GLU A 65 20.34 -4.64 -34.32
C GLU A 65 18.80 -4.66 -34.21
N GLN A 66 18.26 -5.10 -33.06
CA GLN A 66 16.81 -5.18 -32.90
C GLN A 66 16.17 -3.78 -32.77
N ASP A 67 15.13 -3.54 -33.55
CA ASP A 67 14.23 -2.43 -33.29
C ASP A 67 13.34 -2.78 -32.08
N ILE A 68 13.65 -2.17 -30.92
CA ILE A 68 12.96 -2.48 -29.65
C ILE A 68 11.56 -1.89 -29.58
N ARG A 69 11.16 -1.02 -30.51
CA ARG A 69 9.79 -0.50 -30.63
C ARG A 69 8.83 -1.60 -31.07
N ASN A 70 9.36 -2.59 -31.84
CA ASN A 70 8.60 -3.77 -32.28
C ASN A 70 8.54 -4.84 -31.19
N HIS A 71 7.86 -4.55 -30.10
CA HIS A 71 7.90 -5.26 -28.82
C HIS A 71 7.10 -6.56 -28.75
N GLN A 72 6.46 -6.98 -29.86
CA GLN A 72 5.66 -8.22 -29.96
C GLN A 72 5.99 -8.98 -31.26
N THR A 73 5.93 -10.31 -31.19
CA THR A 73 6.14 -11.17 -32.37
C THR A 73 5.06 -11.04 -33.45
N SER A 74 3.93 -10.42 -33.14
CA SER A 74 2.87 -10.08 -34.10
C SER A 74 3.19 -8.83 -34.94
N ILE A 75 4.20 -8.06 -34.57
CA ILE A 75 4.72 -6.93 -35.34
C ILE A 75 5.85 -7.43 -36.22
N GLU A 76 5.92 -6.94 -37.43
CA GLU A 76 6.99 -7.33 -38.35
C GLU A 76 8.37 -7.06 -37.74
N ASN A 77 9.28 -8.03 -37.83
CA ASN A 77 10.59 -8.02 -37.17
C ASN A 77 10.53 -7.77 -35.66
N GLY A 78 9.39 -8.10 -35.00
CA GLY A 78 9.20 -7.92 -33.59
C GLY A 78 9.79 -9.05 -32.73
N TYR A 79 10.08 -8.72 -31.49
CA TYR A 79 10.52 -9.68 -30.47
C TYR A 79 9.46 -9.88 -29.37
N SER A 80 9.59 -10.93 -28.56
CA SER A 80 8.69 -11.13 -27.43
C SER A 80 9.17 -10.41 -26.17
N GLY A 81 8.83 -9.11 -26.04
CA GLY A 81 9.12 -8.32 -24.83
C GLY A 81 8.53 -8.96 -23.58
N ARG A 82 7.28 -9.46 -23.67
CA ARG A 82 6.60 -10.14 -22.57
C ARG A 82 7.36 -11.36 -22.05
N THR A 83 7.83 -12.23 -22.94
CA THR A 83 8.57 -13.44 -22.54
C THR A 83 9.92 -13.07 -21.92
N PHE A 84 10.60 -12.07 -22.44
CA PHE A 84 11.87 -11.61 -21.91
C PHE A 84 11.69 -10.97 -20.52
N ASP A 85 10.68 -10.12 -20.35
CA ASP A 85 10.33 -9.50 -19.09
C ASP A 85 10.01 -10.55 -18.01
N SER A 86 9.02 -11.41 -18.27
CA SER A 86 8.59 -12.42 -17.28
C SER A 86 9.71 -13.38 -16.87
N LYS A 87 10.68 -13.61 -17.76
CA LYS A 87 11.81 -14.48 -17.47
C LYS A 87 12.94 -13.81 -16.70
N TYR A 88 13.22 -12.54 -16.95
CA TYR A 88 14.45 -11.90 -16.46
C TYR A 88 14.19 -10.61 -15.67
N ILE A 89 13.31 -9.73 -16.16
CA ILE A 89 13.18 -8.36 -15.63
C ILE A 89 12.27 -8.30 -14.39
N THR A 90 11.04 -8.73 -14.52
CA THR A 90 10.09 -8.75 -13.39
C THR A 90 10.62 -9.55 -12.19
N PRO A 91 11.24 -10.76 -12.34
CA PRO A 91 11.86 -11.45 -11.21
C PRO A 91 13.01 -10.67 -10.58
N PHE A 92 13.85 -10.00 -11.40
CA PHE A 92 14.94 -9.18 -10.90
C PHE A 92 14.42 -7.98 -10.10
N LEU A 93 13.49 -7.19 -10.66
CA LEU A 93 12.91 -6.03 -9.97
C LEU A 93 12.32 -6.41 -8.61
N LYS A 94 11.62 -7.55 -8.54
CA LYS A 94 11.11 -8.10 -7.27
C LYS A 94 12.23 -8.44 -6.29
N SER A 95 13.29 -9.08 -6.76
CA SER A 95 14.40 -9.54 -5.92
C SER A 95 15.12 -8.39 -5.22
N VAL A 96 15.19 -7.21 -5.88
CA VAL A 96 15.82 -5.99 -5.34
C VAL A 96 14.81 -5.02 -4.72
N LYS A 97 13.54 -5.46 -4.55
CA LYS A 97 12.45 -4.65 -3.98
C LYS A 97 12.18 -3.35 -4.75
N PHE A 98 12.27 -3.39 -6.07
CA PHE A 98 11.84 -2.30 -6.93
C PHE A 98 10.37 -2.47 -7.33
N PRO A 99 9.69 -1.38 -7.75
CA PRO A 99 8.35 -1.47 -8.30
C PRO A 99 8.30 -2.48 -9.45
N ALA A 100 7.44 -3.50 -9.33
CA ALA A 100 7.33 -4.57 -10.31
C ALA A 100 5.87 -4.99 -10.52
N MET A 101 5.57 -5.47 -11.72
CA MET A 101 4.30 -6.10 -12.04
C MET A 101 4.20 -7.50 -11.41
N ALA A 102 2.98 -8.06 -11.35
CA ALA A 102 2.80 -9.43 -10.85
C ALA A 102 3.51 -10.47 -11.73
N GLU A 103 3.39 -10.34 -13.05
CA GLU A 103 4.01 -11.24 -14.04
C GLU A 103 4.80 -10.49 -15.11
N SER A 104 4.19 -9.48 -15.76
CA SER A 104 4.82 -8.70 -16.84
C SER A 104 4.13 -7.36 -17.08
N GLY A 105 4.90 -6.35 -17.52
CA GLY A 105 4.37 -5.04 -17.94
C GLY A 105 3.44 -5.13 -19.15
N TRP A 106 3.63 -6.12 -20.02
CA TRP A 106 2.80 -6.34 -21.22
C TRP A 106 1.42 -6.94 -20.93
N LEU A 107 1.08 -7.23 -19.70
CA LEU A 107 -0.29 -7.61 -19.30
C LEU A 107 -1.22 -6.40 -19.09
N THR A 108 -0.75 -5.21 -19.37
CA THR A 108 -1.50 -3.96 -19.22
C THR A 108 -2.02 -3.52 -20.58
N ARG A 109 -3.33 -3.36 -20.75
CA ARG A 109 -3.98 -2.93 -22.01
C ARG A 109 -3.36 -1.71 -22.66
N SER A 110 -2.81 -0.80 -21.86
CA SER A 110 -2.12 0.41 -22.34
C SER A 110 -0.77 0.14 -23.01
N LEU A 111 -0.17 -1.04 -22.79
CA LEU A 111 1.17 -1.41 -23.30
C LEU A 111 1.18 -2.65 -24.18
N GLU A 112 0.10 -3.41 -24.24
CA GLU A 112 0.00 -4.64 -25.05
C GLU A 112 -0.56 -4.42 -26.47
N GLN A 113 -0.67 -3.15 -26.91
CA GLN A 113 -1.17 -2.84 -28.25
C GLN A 113 -0.26 -3.40 -29.33
N LYS A 114 -0.83 -3.98 -30.40
CA LYS A 114 -0.11 -4.61 -31.51
C LYS A 114 0.42 -3.59 -32.53
N VAL A 115 0.99 -2.50 -32.04
CA VAL A 115 1.59 -1.43 -32.84
C VAL A 115 2.93 -1.03 -32.21
N PRO A 116 3.93 -0.58 -33.00
CA PRO A 116 5.21 -0.16 -32.46
C PRO A 116 5.10 0.95 -31.41
N TYR A 117 6.06 1.03 -30.49
CA TYR A 117 6.21 2.14 -29.56
C TYR A 117 6.84 3.36 -30.24
N ASP A 118 6.08 4.02 -31.10
CA ASP A 118 6.47 5.23 -31.83
C ASP A 118 5.50 6.40 -31.53
N SER A 119 5.68 7.52 -32.25
CA SER A 119 4.84 8.71 -32.10
C SER A 119 3.34 8.47 -32.35
N HIS A 120 2.99 7.41 -33.07
CA HIS A 120 1.60 7.03 -33.39
C HIS A 120 1.01 6.03 -32.41
N TYR A 121 1.76 5.68 -31.37
CA TYR A 121 1.32 4.69 -30.39
C TYR A 121 -0.01 5.09 -29.72
N SER A 122 -1.05 4.29 -29.91
CA SER A 122 -2.43 4.58 -29.47
C SER A 122 -2.73 4.16 -28.01
N GLY A 123 -1.83 3.43 -27.35
CA GLY A 123 -2.04 2.95 -25.98
C GLY A 123 -2.32 4.10 -24.98
N ALA A 124 -3.28 3.88 -24.08
CA ALA A 124 -3.76 4.87 -23.12
C ALA A 124 -2.86 4.96 -21.88
N ILE A 125 -1.60 5.39 -22.06
CA ILE A 125 -0.70 5.70 -20.93
C ILE A 125 -1.09 7.07 -20.37
N ARG A 126 -1.34 7.16 -19.06
CA ARG A 126 -1.74 8.40 -18.38
C ARG A 126 -0.80 8.69 -17.21
N PRO A 127 -0.53 9.97 -16.92
CA PRO A 127 -0.94 11.17 -17.69
C PRO A 127 -0.18 11.26 -19.02
N SER A 128 -0.52 12.29 -19.83
CA SER A 128 0.13 12.53 -21.15
C SER A 128 1.64 12.75 -21.03
N SER A 129 2.09 13.43 -19.96
CA SER A 129 3.53 13.61 -19.66
C SER A 129 4.27 12.28 -19.53
N LEU A 130 3.67 11.29 -18.87
CA LEU A 130 4.24 9.95 -18.75
C LEU A 130 4.28 9.23 -20.11
N LYS A 131 3.22 9.38 -20.95
CA LYS A 131 3.22 8.80 -22.30
C LYS A 131 4.33 9.37 -23.16
N THR A 132 4.46 10.70 -23.18
CA THR A 132 5.55 11.37 -23.88
C THR A 132 6.90 10.90 -23.34
N GLY A 133 7.11 10.93 -22.03
CA GLY A 133 8.36 10.47 -21.41
C GLY A 133 8.70 9.02 -21.75
N PHE A 134 7.71 8.14 -21.81
CA PHE A 134 7.88 6.74 -22.20
C PHE A 134 8.33 6.62 -23.66
N LEU A 135 7.62 7.24 -24.60
CA LEU A 135 7.93 7.12 -26.04
C LEU A 135 9.27 7.74 -26.40
N GLU A 136 9.60 8.92 -25.86
CA GLU A 136 10.90 9.57 -26.04
C GLU A 136 12.05 8.74 -25.42
N THR A 137 11.81 8.11 -24.28
CA THR A 137 12.80 7.19 -23.68
C THR A 137 13.02 5.95 -24.57
N ILE A 138 11.95 5.35 -25.10
CA ILE A 138 12.06 4.21 -26.01
C ILE A 138 12.82 4.59 -27.29
N ASP A 139 12.53 5.76 -27.87
CA ASP A 139 13.24 6.26 -29.05
C ASP A 139 14.73 6.51 -28.76
N PHE A 140 15.03 7.10 -27.60
CA PHE A 140 16.42 7.29 -27.15
C PHE A 140 17.16 5.94 -27.01
N ILE A 141 16.53 4.95 -26.37
CA ILE A 141 17.08 3.60 -26.23
C ILE A 141 17.30 2.96 -27.62
N GLN A 142 16.36 3.18 -28.55
CA GLN A 142 16.48 2.63 -29.90
C GLN A 142 17.71 3.18 -30.66
N LYS A 143 18.05 4.45 -30.45
CA LYS A 143 19.28 5.04 -31.04
C LYS A 143 20.55 4.35 -30.56
N GLY A 144 20.54 3.75 -29.39
CA GLY A 144 21.61 2.92 -28.85
C GLY A 144 22.70 3.68 -28.11
N ASP A 145 22.52 4.99 -27.91
CA ASP A 145 23.52 5.83 -27.26
C ASP A 145 23.38 5.77 -25.73
N LYS A 146 24.50 5.75 -25.03
CA LYS A 146 24.57 5.84 -23.54
C LYS A 146 23.65 4.88 -22.80
N LEU A 147 23.36 3.68 -23.31
CA LEU A 147 22.42 2.73 -22.71
C LEU A 147 22.78 2.36 -21.28
N ASP A 148 24.06 2.19 -20.98
CA ASP A 148 24.53 1.91 -19.61
C ASP A 148 24.26 3.08 -18.64
N GLU A 149 24.32 4.31 -19.14
CA GLU A 149 24.01 5.51 -18.35
C GLU A 149 22.51 5.63 -18.06
N VAL A 150 21.65 5.34 -19.06
CA VAL A 150 20.19 5.27 -18.87
C VAL A 150 19.84 4.22 -17.81
N LEU A 151 20.44 3.05 -17.87
CA LEU A 151 20.21 1.98 -16.90
C LEU A 151 20.70 2.38 -15.50
N SER A 152 21.87 3.00 -15.43
CA SER A 152 22.44 3.52 -14.18
C SER A 152 21.54 4.59 -13.57
N PHE A 153 21.04 5.53 -14.36
CA PHE A 153 20.12 6.58 -13.94
C PHE A 153 18.83 5.99 -13.31
N ILE A 154 18.19 5.07 -14.05
CA ILE A 154 16.96 4.41 -13.56
C ILE A 154 17.22 3.68 -12.25
N PHE A 155 18.30 2.88 -12.17
CA PHE A 155 18.57 2.12 -10.95
C PHE A 155 18.99 3.00 -9.77
N GLN A 156 19.75 4.06 -9.99
CA GLN A 156 20.04 5.04 -8.93
C GLN A 156 18.73 5.65 -8.38
N GLY A 157 17.83 6.11 -9.26
CA GLY A 157 16.54 6.66 -8.85
C GLY A 157 15.68 5.67 -8.07
N LEU A 158 15.62 4.41 -8.52
CA LEU A 158 14.88 3.36 -7.83
C LEU A 158 15.50 2.97 -6.49
N ILE A 159 16.84 3.00 -6.37
CA ILE A 159 17.54 2.75 -5.09
C ILE A 159 17.21 3.86 -4.10
N ILE A 160 17.29 5.13 -4.53
CA ILE A 160 16.93 6.28 -3.69
C ILE A 160 15.48 6.16 -3.20
N GLN A 161 14.54 5.89 -4.11
CA GLN A 161 13.13 5.72 -3.77
C GLN A 161 12.91 4.57 -2.79
N ARG A 162 13.50 3.41 -3.05
CA ARG A 162 13.41 2.25 -2.16
C ARG A 162 14.02 2.54 -0.79
N ASN A 163 15.20 3.14 -0.73
CA ASN A 163 15.88 3.47 0.52
C ASN A 163 15.10 4.53 1.31
N SER A 164 14.52 5.52 0.62
CA SER A 164 13.64 6.51 1.25
C SER A 164 12.35 5.91 1.80
N GLN A 165 11.92 4.74 1.31
CA GLN A 165 10.77 3.99 1.81
C GLN A 165 11.10 3.07 2.99
N GLN A 166 12.38 2.79 3.26
CA GLN A 166 12.85 2.09 4.44
C GLN A 166 13.06 3.11 5.56
N ILE A 167 12.01 3.38 6.30
CA ILE A 167 12.04 4.28 7.45
C ILE A 167 11.95 3.46 8.73
N ASP A 168 12.92 3.63 9.62
CA ASP A 168 12.82 3.11 10.97
C ASP A 168 11.78 3.92 11.74
N LEU A 169 10.71 3.26 12.15
CA LEU A 169 9.62 3.92 12.84
C LEU A 169 9.95 4.11 14.31
N ALA A 170 9.75 5.31 14.80
CA ALA A 170 9.95 5.66 16.19
C ALA A 170 8.98 4.89 17.11
N LYS A 171 9.51 4.35 18.22
CA LYS A 171 8.77 3.61 19.24
C LYS A 171 8.96 4.28 20.60
N PRO A 172 8.28 5.40 20.85
CA PRO A 172 8.41 6.08 22.13
C PRO A 172 7.87 5.18 23.26
N LEU A 173 8.57 5.20 24.39
CA LEU A 173 8.25 4.36 25.55
C LEU A 173 7.59 5.19 26.66
N ASN A 174 6.75 4.55 27.46
CA ASN A 174 6.19 5.09 28.70
C ASN A 174 5.45 6.43 28.52
N LEU A 175 4.75 6.60 27.39
CA LEU A 175 3.93 7.78 27.17
C LEU A 175 2.65 7.77 28.00
N PRO A 176 2.20 8.94 28.50
CA PRO A 176 0.86 9.09 29.06
C PRO A 176 -0.22 8.74 28.03
N ILE A 177 -1.33 8.17 28.48
CA ILE A 177 -2.44 7.78 27.59
C ILE A 177 -2.97 8.99 26.79
N SER A 178 -3.09 10.16 27.42
CA SER A 178 -3.49 11.40 26.74
C SER A 178 -2.56 11.74 25.57
N THR A 179 -1.26 11.65 25.79
CA THR A 179 -0.26 11.89 24.74
C THR A 179 -0.40 10.87 23.60
N ILE A 180 -0.59 9.59 23.90
CA ILE A 180 -0.82 8.56 22.90
C ILE A 180 -2.05 8.88 22.05
N ILE A 181 -3.15 9.25 22.68
CA ILE A 181 -4.40 9.64 22.01
C ILE A 181 -4.20 10.85 21.10
N ASP A 182 -3.45 11.85 21.56
CA ASP A 182 -3.14 13.04 20.76
C ASP A 182 -2.28 12.70 19.53
N LEU A 183 -1.25 11.84 19.70
CA LEU A 183 -0.41 11.37 18.61
C LEU A 183 -1.21 10.57 17.56
N LEU A 184 -2.07 9.66 18.01
CA LEU A 184 -2.94 8.88 17.13
C LEU A 184 -3.92 9.79 16.38
N SER A 185 -4.55 10.74 17.06
CA SER A 185 -5.48 11.70 16.44
C SER A 185 -4.77 12.52 15.36
N LYS A 186 -3.60 13.09 15.66
CA LYS A 186 -2.77 13.79 14.67
C LYS A 186 -2.43 12.89 13.49
N HIS A 187 -2.08 11.62 13.74
CA HIS A 187 -1.75 10.67 12.69
C HIS A 187 -2.95 10.33 11.80
N PHE A 188 -4.15 10.16 12.37
CA PHE A 188 -5.36 9.87 11.60
C PHE A 188 -5.85 11.06 10.78
N GLU A 189 -5.73 12.29 11.33
CA GLU A 189 -6.25 13.53 10.75
C GLU A 189 -5.27 14.23 9.80
N SER A 190 -4.03 13.75 9.70
CA SER A 190 -3.04 14.28 8.78
C SER A 190 -3.53 14.18 7.33
N LYS A 191 -3.18 15.18 6.53
CA LYS A 191 -3.51 15.18 5.10
C LYS A 191 -2.52 14.31 4.35
N TYR A 192 -3.03 13.30 3.67
CA TYR A 192 -2.26 12.37 2.86
C TYR A 192 -2.61 12.51 1.37
N SER A 193 -1.60 12.48 0.51
CA SER A 193 -1.77 12.37 -0.94
C SER A 193 -1.95 10.90 -1.36
N ALA A 194 -1.38 9.98 -0.59
CA ALA A 194 -1.49 8.55 -0.83
C ALA A 194 -2.78 7.97 -0.24
N GLU A 195 -3.38 7.03 -0.94
CA GLU A 195 -4.52 6.24 -0.44
C GLU A 195 -4.09 5.36 0.74
N GLY A 196 -5.03 5.02 1.62
CA GLY A 196 -4.82 4.07 2.72
C GLY A 196 -4.93 4.67 4.12
N ALA A 197 -5.08 6.00 4.28
CA ALA A 197 -5.17 6.65 5.58
C ALA A 197 -6.32 6.12 6.47
N SER A 198 -7.44 5.71 5.87
CA SER A 198 -8.57 5.08 6.59
C SER A 198 -8.18 3.78 7.31
N ARG A 199 -7.05 3.18 6.95
CA ARG A 199 -6.51 1.99 7.59
C ARG A 199 -5.86 2.27 8.96
N LEU A 200 -5.33 3.49 9.17
CA LEU A 200 -4.64 3.87 10.41
C LEU A 200 -5.48 3.65 11.67
N PRO A 201 -6.75 4.11 11.74
CA PRO A 201 -7.62 3.85 12.87
C PRO A 201 -7.88 2.36 13.13
N VAL A 202 -8.04 1.56 12.06
CA VAL A 202 -8.23 0.10 12.17
C VAL A 202 -7.00 -0.56 12.77
N VAL A 203 -5.81 -0.20 12.29
CA VAL A 203 -4.52 -0.71 12.77
C VAL A 203 -4.29 -0.35 14.24
N ALA A 204 -4.61 0.88 14.65
CA ALA A 204 -4.48 1.30 16.05
C ALA A 204 -5.40 0.49 16.97
N LEU A 205 -6.64 0.30 16.57
CA LEU A 205 -7.58 -0.50 17.35
C LEU A 205 -7.17 -1.98 17.41
N TYR A 206 -6.69 -2.53 16.29
CA TYR A 206 -6.18 -3.90 16.25
C TYR A 206 -4.96 -4.08 17.18
N ALA A 207 -4.04 -3.11 17.21
CA ALA A 207 -2.90 -3.13 18.13
C ALA A 207 -3.33 -3.19 19.61
N VAL A 208 -4.37 -2.44 19.97
CA VAL A 208 -4.96 -2.52 21.33
C VAL A 208 -5.54 -3.92 21.60
N TYR A 209 -6.26 -4.50 20.64
CA TYR A 209 -6.81 -5.84 20.83
C TYR A 209 -5.71 -6.92 20.93
N GLN A 210 -4.56 -6.75 20.29
CA GLN A 210 -3.41 -7.65 20.47
C GLN A 210 -2.91 -7.68 21.93
N CYS A 211 -2.95 -6.54 22.63
CA CYS A 211 -2.63 -6.50 24.07
C CYS A 211 -3.78 -7.07 24.90
N LEU A 212 -5.01 -6.59 24.68
CA LEU A 212 -6.19 -6.96 25.48
C LEU A 212 -6.50 -8.46 25.47
N ILE A 213 -6.25 -9.15 24.34
CA ILE A 213 -6.54 -10.58 24.20
C ILE A 213 -5.78 -11.43 25.20
N ASN A 214 -4.58 -10.97 25.59
CA ASN A 214 -3.72 -11.64 26.54
C ASN A 214 -3.90 -11.20 28.00
N GLU A 215 -4.34 -9.94 28.21
CA GLU A 215 -4.39 -9.36 29.55
C GLU A 215 -5.79 -9.40 30.19
N THR A 216 -6.82 -9.47 29.34
CA THR A 216 -8.19 -9.32 29.86
C THR A 216 -8.89 -10.67 29.97
N LYS A 217 -9.32 -11.04 31.20
CA LYS A 217 -10.04 -12.29 31.49
C LYS A 217 -11.27 -12.52 30.60
N ARG A 218 -11.90 -11.47 30.11
CA ARG A 218 -13.03 -11.54 29.17
C ARG A 218 -12.66 -12.29 27.88
N PHE A 219 -11.41 -12.22 27.45
CA PHE A 219 -10.92 -12.84 26.23
C PHE A 219 -10.25 -14.20 26.46
N GLU A 220 -10.33 -14.74 27.66
CA GLU A 220 -9.84 -16.10 27.92
C GLU A 220 -10.53 -17.12 27.00
N GLY A 221 -9.75 -17.96 26.32
CA GLY A 221 -10.25 -18.89 25.31
C GLY A 221 -10.79 -18.21 24.02
N LYS A 222 -10.36 -17.00 23.73
CA LYS A 222 -10.71 -16.27 22.51
C LYS A 222 -9.46 -16.02 21.65
N HIS A 223 -9.67 -15.87 20.35
CA HIS A 223 -8.62 -15.66 19.37
C HIS A 223 -8.92 -14.45 18.52
N LEU A 224 -7.96 -13.51 18.45
CA LEU A 224 -8.00 -12.40 17.53
C LEU A 224 -7.57 -12.89 16.14
N LEU A 225 -8.45 -12.74 15.15
CA LEU A 225 -8.11 -13.11 13.78
C LEU A 225 -7.17 -12.09 13.16
N HIS A 226 -6.28 -12.55 12.28
CA HIS A 226 -5.34 -11.65 11.60
C HIS A 226 -6.07 -10.55 10.82
N ILE A 227 -5.54 -9.34 10.89
CA ILE A 227 -6.08 -8.21 10.12
C ILE A 227 -5.88 -8.48 8.61
N GLU A 228 -6.97 -8.41 7.84
CA GLU A 228 -6.88 -8.64 6.39
C GLU A 228 -6.39 -7.40 5.63
N SER A 229 -5.78 -7.62 4.46
CA SER A 229 -5.50 -6.55 3.53
C SER A 229 -6.79 -6.09 2.85
N HIS A 230 -6.95 -4.79 2.63
CA HIS A 230 -8.12 -4.16 1.98
C HIS A 230 -8.49 -4.70 0.58
N THR A 231 -7.69 -5.58 0.01
CA THR A 231 -7.91 -6.16 -1.32
C THR A 231 -8.79 -7.41 -1.32
N SER A 232 -9.13 -7.94 -0.14
CA SER A 232 -10.03 -9.09 -0.02
C SER A 232 -11.49 -8.61 0.02
N ALA A 233 -12.33 -9.09 -0.89
CA ALA A 233 -13.76 -8.80 -0.83
C ALA A 233 -14.37 -9.48 0.41
N ASP A 234 -15.05 -8.73 1.27
CA ASP A 234 -15.66 -9.17 2.54
C ASP A 234 -16.45 -10.49 2.41
N SER A 235 -17.10 -10.70 1.28
CA SER A 235 -17.91 -11.90 1.01
C SER A 235 -17.13 -13.22 0.83
N ARG A 236 -15.79 -13.13 0.64
CA ARG A 236 -14.95 -14.32 0.42
C ARG A 236 -14.17 -14.76 1.66
N SER A 237 -14.00 -13.87 2.63
CA SER A 237 -13.20 -14.13 3.82
C SER A 237 -13.98 -14.71 5.00
N GLY A 238 -15.32 -14.63 4.97
CA GLY A 238 -16.18 -15.00 6.10
C GLY A 238 -16.08 -14.00 7.27
N ARG A 239 -15.49 -12.83 7.04
CA ARG A 239 -15.35 -11.75 8.02
C ARG A 239 -16.63 -10.94 8.13
N ILE A 240 -16.94 -10.51 9.32
CA ILE A 240 -18.12 -9.68 9.61
C ILE A 240 -17.75 -8.25 10.03
N GLY A 241 -16.46 -8.00 10.32
CA GLY A 241 -15.93 -6.68 10.66
C GLY A 241 -14.49 -6.50 10.18
N ASP A 242 -13.93 -5.31 10.43
CA ASP A 242 -12.50 -5.02 10.21
C ASP A 242 -11.61 -5.80 11.20
N ILE A 243 -12.16 -6.09 12.40
CA ILE A 243 -11.51 -6.84 13.47
C ILE A 243 -12.51 -7.87 13.99
N ASP A 244 -12.16 -9.14 13.92
CA ASP A 244 -12.99 -10.23 14.39
C ASP A 244 -12.29 -11.03 15.49
N ILE A 245 -13.02 -11.32 16.57
CA ILE A 245 -12.61 -12.19 17.66
C ILE A 245 -13.53 -13.42 17.67
N ILE A 246 -12.92 -14.60 17.67
CA ILE A 246 -13.62 -15.88 17.67
C ILE A 246 -13.35 -16.65 18.96
N ASP A 247 -14.22 -17.59 19.30
CA ASP A 247 -13.98 -18.56 20.36
C ASP A 247 -13.17 -19.78 19.87
N GLU A 248 -12.83 -20.69 20.77
CA GLU A 248 -12.11 -21.93 20.47
C GLU A 248 -12.81 -22.84 19.44
N LYS A 249 -14.11 -22.66 19.23
CA LYS A 249 -14.90 -23.41 18.25
C LYS A 249 -15.03 -22.68 16.91
N GLY A 250 -14.32 -21.56 16.74
CA GLY A 250 -14.36 -20.74 15.55
C GLY A 250 -15.62 -19.88 15.40
N ARG A 251 -16.46 -19.76 16.42
CA ARG A 251 -17.68 -18.94 16.38
C ARG A 251 -17.36 -17.48 16.71
N ALA A 252 -18.00 -16.56 16.00
CA ALA A 252 -17.82 -15.13 16.25
C ALA A 252 -18.21 -14.76 17.69
N PHE A 253 -17.26 -14.24 18.44
CA PHE A 253 -17.48 -13.73 19.80
C PHE A 253 -17.81 -12.25 19.80
N GLU A 254 -16.98 -11.44 19.12
CA GLU A 254 -17.27 -10.05 18.84
C GLU A 254 -16.58 -9.59 17.55
N ALA A 255 -17.13 -8.56 16.94
CA ALA A 255 -16.57 -7.93 15.75
C ALA A 255 -16.57 -6.41 15.88
N VAL A 256 -15.66 -5.75 15.19
CA VAL A 256 -15.53 -4.30 15.19
C VAL A 256 -15.43 -3.80 13.75
N GLU A 257 -16.25 -2.85 13.42
CA GLU A 257 -16.20 -2.06 12.19
C GLU A 257 -15.71 -0.65 12.52
N VAL A 258 -14.75 -0.14 11.79
CA VAL A 258 -14.15 1.18 12.00
C VAL A 258 -14.44 2.08 10.80
N LYS A 259 -14.94 3.26 11.06
CA LYS A 259 -15.16 4.30 10.06
C LYS A 259 -14.25 5.49 10.31
N HIS A 260 -13.56 5.94 9.28
CA HIS A 260 -12.70 7.11 9.36
C HIS A 260 -13.35 8.32 8.68
N GLY A 261 -13.55 9.40 9.44
CA GLY A 261 -14.14 10.65 8.95
C GLY A 261 -15.63 10.57 8.57
N ILE A 262 -16.31 9.44 8.84
CA ILE A 262 -17.70 9.22 8.46
C ILE A 262 -18.57 9.22 9.72
N PRO A 263 -19.51 10.17 9.88
CA PRO A 263 -20.46 10.17 11.00
C PRO A 263 -21.33 8.91 10.99
N ILE A 264 -21.65 8.39 12.18
CA ILE A 264 -22.51 7.22 12.28
C ILE A 264 -23.97 7.64 12.12
N THR A 265 -24.61 7.07 11.12
CA THR A 265 -26.02 7.25 10.77
C THR A 265 -26.80 5.95 10.98
N VAL A 266 -28.13 6.04 11.02
CA VAL A 266 -29.00 4.86 11.07
C VAL A 266 -28.76 3.91 9.88
N GLN A 267 -28.47 4.46 8.68
CA GLN A 267 -28.18 3.64 7.50
C GLN A 267 -26.90 2.83 7.70
N LEU A 268 -25.87 3.44 8.28
CA LEU A 268 -24.60 2.74 8.54
C LEU A 268 -24.79 1.59 9.56
N VAL A 269 -25.67 1.73 10.53
CA VAL A 269 -26.04 0.64 11.47
C VAL A 269 -26.77 -0.49 10.74
N LYS A 270 -27.68 -0.16 9.82
CA LYS A 270 -28.37 -1.16 8.98
C LYS A 270 -27.39 -1.91 8.07
N ASP A 271 -26.49 -1.19 7.41
CA ASP A 271 -25.48 -1.78 6.55
C ASP A 271 -24.52 -2.71 7.34
N ALA A 272 -24.16 -2.32 8.55
CA ALA A 272 -23.39 -3.17 9.45
C ALA A 272 -24.17 -4.46 9.82
N PHE A 273 -25.47 -4.35 10.11
CA PHE A 273 -26.30 -5.51 10.40
C PHE A 273 -26.37 -6.50 9.23
N GLU A 274 -26.45 -6.03 8.00
CA GLU A 274 -26.43 -6.88 6.81
C GLU A 274 -25.19 -7.79 6.73
N LYS A 275 -24.04 -7.34 7.27
CA LYS A 275 -22.80 -8.12 7.29
C LYS A 275 -22.88 -9.34 8.24
N PHE A 276 -23.58 -9.20 9.37
CA PHE A 276 -23.60 -10.27 10.38
C PHE A 276 -24.98 -10.88 10.65
N LYS A 277 -26.04 -10.48 9.95
CA LYS A 277 -27.41 -10.96 10.20
C LYS A 277 -27.58 -12.49 10.14
N SER A 278 -26.71 -13.18 9.39
CA SER A 278 -26.69 -14.65 9.30
C SER A 278 -25.65 -15.31 10.21
N THR A 279 -24.90 -14.53 10.99
CA THR A 279 -23.82 -15.02 11.84
C THR A 279 -24.10 -14.67 13.30
N GLN A 280 -24.19 -15.69 14.16
CA GLN A 280 -24.36 -15.47 15.59
C GLN A 280 -23.11 -14.77 16.16
N VAL A 281 -23.26 -13.55 16.64
CA VAL A 281 -22.23 -12.76 17.29
C VAL A 281 -22.78 -12.05 18.53
N ASN A 282 -22.01 -12.04 19.62
CA ASN A 282 -22.51 -11.49 20.89
C ASN A 282 -22.52 -9.95 20.90
N ARG A 283 -21.48 -9.35 20.34
CA ARG A 283 -21.32 -7.88 20.28
C ARG A 283 -20.73 -7.47 18.93
N TYR A 284 -21.28 -6.39 18.43
CA TYR A 284 -20.78 -5.74 17.22
C TYR A 284 -20.52 -4.26 17.50
N TYR A 285 -19.28 -3.85 17.38
CA TYR A 285 -18.87 -2.47 17.60
C TYR A 285 -18.82 -1.73 16.27
N LEU A 286 -19.50 -0.60 16.20
CA LEU A 286 -19.41 0.34 15.09
C LEU A 286 -18.76 1.61 15.61
N LEU A 287 -17.48 1.78 15.32
CA LEU A 287 -16.66 2.88 15.83
C LEU A 287 -16.30 3.86 14.73
N SER A 288 -16.32 5.15 15.03
CA SER A 288 -15.92 6.18 14.06
C SER A 288 -14.97 7.20 14.68
N THR A 289 -14.06 7.74 13.85
CA THR A 289 -13.28 8.93 14.20
C THR A 289 -14.13 10.21 14.18
N ALA A 290 -15.29 10.18 13.49
CA ALA A 290 -16.29 11.22 13.58
C ALA A 290 -17.36 10.88 14.63
N ASN A 291 -18.07 11.89 15.12
CA ASN A 291 -19.15 11.67 16.08
C ASN A 291 -20.40 11.06 15.40
N VAL A 292 -21.30 10.49 16.23
CA VAL A 292 -22.65 10.15 15.78
C VAL A 292 -23.34 11.43 15.32
N GLU A 293 -24.02 11.39 14.19
CA GLU A 293 -24.80 12.51 13.72
C GLU A 293 -25.94 12.83 14.70
N ALA A 294 -25.87 13.99 15.31
CA ALA A 294 -26.76 14.36 16.42
C ALA A 294 -28.25 14.26 16.04
N SER A 295 -28.61 14.61 14.80
CA SER A 295 -29.96 14.53 14.27
C SER A 295 -30.48 13.09 14.15
N GLN A 296 -29.61 12.09 14.08
CA GLN A 296 -29.95 10.68 13.89
C GLN A 296 -29.86 9.83 15.16
N LYS A 297 -29.42 10.41 16.26
CA LYS A 297 -29.16 9.65 17.50
C LYS A 297 -30.34 8.77 17.92
N ILE A 298 -31.54 9.32 17.93
CA ILE A 298 -32.76 8.58 18.32
C ILE A 298 -33.02 7.41 17.33
N ALA A 299 -32.88 7.65 16.03
CA ALA A 299 -33.09 6.61 15.03
C ALA A 299 -32.00 5.51 15.08
N VAL A 300 -30.77 5.87 15.42
CA VAL A 300 -29.66 4.93 15.67
C VAL A 300 -29.98 4.05 16.87
N ASP A 301 -30.42 4.65 18.02
CA ASP A 301 -30.74 3.91 19.22
C ASP A 301 -31.94 2.95 19.02
N GLN A 302 -32.95 3.39 18.26
CA GLN A 302 -34.08 2.53 17.87
C GLN A 302 -33.65 1.34 16.98
N GLU A 303 -32.77 1.56 16.05
CA GLU A 303 -32.27 0.49 15.17
C GLU A 303 -31.40 -0.51 15.94
N ILE A 304 -30.58 -0.05 16.88
CA ILE A 304 -29.80 -0.90 17.79
C ILE A 304 -30.74 -1.81 18.60
N GLU A 305 -31.80 -1.24 19.17
CA GLU A 305 -32.81 -2.00 19.94
C GLU A 305 -33.53 -3.02 19.04
N ARG A 306 -33.89 -2.63 17.80
CA ARG A 306 -34.47 -3.54 16.81
C ARG A 306 -33.56 -4.73 16.56
N ILE A 307 -32.27 -4.49 16.28
CA ILE A 307 -31.30 -5.56 16.01
C ILE A 307 -31.16 -6.46 17.24
N LYS A 308 -31.12 -5.89 18.44
CA LYS A 308 -31.06 -6.66 19.67
C LYS A 308 -32.23 -7.62 19.80
N ASN A 309 -33.46 -7.15 19.49
CA ASN A 309 -34.68 -7.94 19.63
C ASN A 309 -34.79 -9.05 18.59
N ILE A 310 -34.36 -8.85 17.35
CA ILE A 310 -34.48 -9.84 16.27
C ILE A 310 -33.31 -10.80 16.16
N HIS A 311 -32.10 -10.37 16.55
CA HIS A 311 -30.86 -11.14 16.37
C HIS A 311 -30.19 -11.54 17.70
N GLY A 312 -30.40 -10.77 18.77
CA GLY A 312 -29.73 -10.98 20.04
C GLY A 312 -28.35 -10.31 20.17
N CYS A 313 -27.80 -9.76 19.10
CA CYS A 313 -26.53 -9.05 19.11
C CYS A 313 -26.63 -7.70 19.82
N HIS A 314 -25.66 -7.38 20.66
CA HIS A 314 -25.50 -6.03 21.21
C HIS A 314 -24.64 -5.19 20.24
N VAL A 315 -25.29 -4.34 19.47
CA VAL A 315 -24.61 -3.34 18.66
C VAL A 315 -24.21 -2.17 19.57
N ILE A 316 -22.92 -1.78 19.50
CA ILE A 316 -22.35 -0.71 20.32
C ILE A 316 -21.78 0.34 19.37
N VAL A 317 -22.35 1.52 19.41
CA VAL A 317 -21.92 2.68 18.63
C VAL A 317 -21.13 3.62 19.53
N ASN A 318 -19.90 3.99 19.15
CA ASN A 318 -19.07 4.90 19.93
C ASN A 318 -18.05 5.64 19.07
N GLY A 319 -17.48 6.70 19.64
CA GLY A 319 -16.28 7.33 19.07
C GLY A 319 -15.05 6.43 19.21
N LEU A 320 -14.23 6.41 18.16
CA LEU A 320 -13.01 5.60 18.18
C LEU A 320 -12.02 6.09 19.24
N THR A 321 -11.80 7.40 19.33
CA THR A 321 -10.88 8.03 20.30
C THR A 321 -11.29 7.71 21.74
N GLN A 322 -12.59 7.77 22.05
CA GLN A 322 -13.14 7.41 23.35
C GLN A 322 -12.91 5.93 23.66
N SER A 323 -13.10 5.06 22.67
CA SER A 323 -12.88 3.62 22.81
C SER A 323 -11.40 3.29 23.02
N LEU A 324 -10.49 3.91 22.25
CA LEU A 324 -9.05 3.76 22.43
C LEU A 324 -8.59 4.22 23.81
N ASN A 325 -9.05 5.40 24.26
CA ASN A 325 -8.75 5.92 25.60
C ASN A 325 -9.23 4.96 26.72
N TYR A 326 -10.42 4.38 26.55
CA TYR A 326 -10.94 3.38 27.47
C TYR A 326 -10.09 2.11 27.49
N TYR A 327 -9.74 1.57 26.34
CA TYR A 327 -8.97 0.33 26.23
C TYR A 327 -7.52 0.48 26.69
N LEU A 328 -6.85 1.58 26.35
CA LEU A 328 -5.46 1.82 26.74
C LEU A 328 -5.28 1.85 28.27
N ARG A 329 -6.26 2.34 29.03
CA ARG A 329 -6.18 2.33 30.49
C ARG A 329 -6.40 0.95 31.12
N LEU A 330 -6.82 -0.06 30.35
CA LEU A 330 -6.94 -1.44 30.80
C LEU A 330 -5.64 -2.24 30.61
N LEU A 331 -4.67 -1.68 29.90
CA LEU A 331 -3.40 -2.34 29.62
C LEU A 331 -2.42 -2.15 30.77
N SER A 332 -1.62 -3.18 31.04
CA SER A 332 -0.51 -3.14 31.97
C SER A 332 0.61 -2.23 31.48
N SER A 333 0.81 -2.17 30.15
CA SER A 333 1.86 -1.36 29.52
C SER A 333 1.36 -0.71 28.22
N THR A 334 1.43 0.61 28.18
CA THR A 334 1.16 1.37 26.94
C THR A 334 2.29 1.26 25.93
N SER A 335 3.50 0.88 26.35
CA SER A 335 4.64 0.67 25.45
C SER A 335 4.41 -0.51 24.52
N GLU A 336 3.81 -1.61 24.99
CA GLU A 336 3.47 -2.76 24.15
C GLU A 336 2.47 -2.38 23.05
N PHE A 337 1.48 -1.54 23.39
CA PHE A 337 0.57 -1.01 22.38
C PHE A 337 1.30 -0.23 21.28
N ILE A 338 2.24 0.65 21.65
CA ILE A 338 3.04 1.42 20.67
C ILE A 338 3.88 0.49 19.79
N GLU A 339 4.52 -0.51 20.38
CA GLU A 339 5.29 -1.50 19.61
C GLU A 339 4.43 -2.26 18.62
N ASN A 340 3.24 -2.71 19.03
CA ASN A 340 2.27 -3.39 18.18
C ASN A 340 1.79 -2.47 17.05
N TYR A 341 1.40 -1.24 17.38
CA TYR A 341 0.93 -0.26 16.40
C TYR A 341 1.99 0.04 15.34
N VAL A 342 3.22 0.32 15.77
CA VAL A 342 4.35 0.61 14.87
C VAL A 342 4.69 -0.61 14.01
N SER A 343 4.74 -1.81 14.59
CA SER A 343 4.99 -3.05 13.85
C SER A 343 3.92 -3.33 12.79
N LEU A 344 2.66 -3.02 13.08
CA LEU A 344 1.56 -3.15 12.13
C LEU A 344 1.66 -2.13 10.99
N ILE A 345 1.94 -0.84 11.30
CA ILE A 345 2.17 0.19 10.29
C ILE A 345 3.32 -0.22 9.35
N GLU A 346 4.41 -0.74 9.91
CA GLU A 346 5.59 -1.15 9.14
C GLU A 346 5.24 -2.25 8.12
N LYS A 347 4.45 -3.24 8.54
CA LYS A 347 4.12 -4.44 7.75
C LYS A 347 2.92 -4.26 6.83
N ASP A 348 2.00 -3.34 7.12
CA ASP A 348 0.78 -3.18 6.34
C ASP A 348 1.08 -2.58 4.96
N THR A 349 0.77 -3.33 3.90
CA THR A 349 1.04 -2.95 2.50
C THR A 349 0.09 -1.87 1.98
N ALA A 350 -1.06 -1.67 2.63
CA ALA A 350 -1.99 -0.59 2.30
C ALA A 350 -1.47 0.77 2.78
N LEU A 351 -0.66 0.78 3.86
CA LEU A 351 -0.02 1.98 4.38
C LEU A 351 1.25 2.30 3.59
N LYS A 352 1.23 3.45 2.91
CA LYS A 352 2.34 3.92 2.08
C LYS A 352 3.40 4.63 2.91
N PHE A 353 4.54 4.89 2.28
CA PHE A 353 5.66 5.61 2.90
C PHE A 353 5.24 6.92 3.59
N GLU A 354 4.33 7.69 2.96
CA GLU A 354 3.83 8.95 3.49
C GLU A 354 3.20 8.79 4.88
N HIS A 355 2.40 7.74 5.11
CA HIS A 355 1.81 7.44 6.42
C HIS A 355 2.89 7.13 7.46
N LYS A 356 3.89 6.32 7.08
CA LYS A 356 5.01 5.93 7.94
C LYS A 356 5.88 7.13 8.32
N LYS A 357 6.22 7.96 7.34
CA LYS A 357 6.97 9.20 7.54
C LYS A 357 6.25 10.16 8.47
N GLN A 358 4.93 10.31 8.28
CA GLN A 358 4.12 11.20 9.10
C GLN A 358 4.13 10.78 10.58
N TRP A 359 4.11 9.49 10.88
CA TRP A 359 4.28 9.01 12.25
C TRP A 359 5.58 9.53 12.88
N ASN A 360 6.72 9.35 12.19
CA ASN A 360 7.99 9.85 12.71
C ASN A 360 8.03 11.37 12.86
N THR A 361 7.42 12.11 11.91
CA THR A 361 7.31 13.56 12.00
C THR A 361 6.56 13.97 13.27
N ILE A 362 5.39 13.37 13.53
CA ILE A 362 4.57 13.64 14.72
C ILE A 362 5.35 13.33 16.01
N ILE A 363 6.10 12.23 16.04
CA ILE A 363 6.93 11.89 17.21
C ILE A 363 8.09 12.87 17.39
N SER A 364 8.70 13.36 16.30
CA SER A 364 9.82 14.32 16.39
C SER A 364 9.39 15.73 16.83
N GLU A 365 8.09 16.05 16.73
CA GLU A 365 7.49 17.32 17.17
C GLU A 365 7.01 17.28 18.63
N MET A 366 7.19 16.17 19.32
CA MET A 366 6.85 15.96 20.74
C MET A 366 7.85 16.63 21.68
#